data_1a2bacd52fbc029265927d69d52f5017
#
_entry.id   1a2bacd52fbc029265927d69d52f5017
#
_cell.length_a   1.000
_cell.length_b   1.000
_cell.length_c   1.000
_cell.angle_alpha   90.00
_cell.angle_beta   90.00
_cell.angle_gamma   90.00
#
_symmetry.space_group_name_H-M   'P 1'
#
loop_
_entity.id
_entity.type
_entity.pdbx_description
1 polymer ?
#
loop_
_entity_poly.entity_id
_entity_poly.type
_entity_poly.pdbx_seq_one_letter_code
_entity_poly.pdbx_strand_id
1 'polypeptide(L)'
;MNNLIQTRVTGVKIYRNGAETIRRGQAELKAGVNHLKIAGMTQGTDTDTVRLFFPTGVTMSDIRFLNMLNYNTEEKESDRIKAEINALKQQIEVKELQKSLWQENGSFVSRQEQNLQDIESYISKLPERLAAIHQEIAALQKDITRLEKKLNDTVRTESCPVISVEVEAPADAVCDFEIRSHEDSALWQPVYEIHTDAEGPLTMRVRARILQNTGEEWDKVNVSLLTGNPTSGGVMPVIRPVYLSIRTSEPVIRAKGNMAMGRMAMAAAPMMADEEAMADTAQMSRLETAEAEVSTEETMTEYILPGTKTIPSDSEGTMADLQQFDLPAEYVISAVPKMDVKAWLKATVKTVDLPAMVRGNAAVYLNGIFAGNALINPDMTKETFDIPLGQEEAVQLRRTEKLKKTSEAMLKNQRTTDYAYELMITNSKAKEITVTVQDRLPVSRDKTIVVEPVRTDKAEQDADNGLLTWKITLAPKETKTLNLAYRVSWPKDKMIQETSGGSNRFCPNCGARVYDLKFCPECGTQVDF
;
A
#
# COMPACT_ATOMS: atom_id res chain seq x y z
N MET A 1 -38.33 9.58 -29.20
CA MET A 1 -37.74 8.55 -28.34
C MET A 1 -36.30 8.96 -28.09
N ASN A 2 -35.94 9.22 -26.84
CA ASN A 2 -34.57 9.61 -26.51
C ASN A 2 -33.69 8.35 -26.52
N ASN A 3 -33.08 8.02 -27.66
CA ASN A 3 -32.15 6.88 -27.72
C ASN A 3 -30.88 7.23 -26.94
N LEU A 4 -30.78 6.67 -25.74
CA LEU A 4 -29.58 6.68 -24.95
C LEU A 4 -28.60 5.69 -25.55
N ILE A 5 -27.48 6.16 -26.10
CA ILE A 5 -26.45 5.32 -26.70
C ILE A 5 -25.63 4.68 -25.59
N GLN A 6 -25.59 3.36 -25.58
CA GLN A 6 -24.75 2.61 -24.63
C GLN A 6 -23.35 2.44 -25.18
N THR A 7 -22.36 2.54 -24.29
CA THR A 7 -20.96 2.31 -24.59
C THR A 7 -20.42 1.16 -23.77
N ARG A 8 -19.34 0.52 -24.23
CA ARG A 8 -18.63 -0.52 -23.51
C ARG A 8 -17.13 -0.21 -23.44
N VAL A 9 -16.50 -0.58 -22.34
CA VAL A 9 -15.04 -0.53 -22.23
C VAL A 9 -14.42 -1.57 -23.17
N THR A 10 -13.47 -1.14 -23.99
CA THR A 10 -12.75 -2.01 -24.92
C THR A 10 -11.25 -2.07 -24.61
N GLY A 11 -10.75 -1.08 -23.86
CA GLY A 11 -9.36 -1.03 -23.44
C GLY A 11 -9.21 -0.19 -22.18
N VAL A 12 -8.17 -0.48 -21.42
CA VAL A 12 -7.82 0.27 -20.20
C VAL A 12 -6.31 0.45 -20.13
N LYS A 13 -5.89 1.66 -19.77
CA LYS A 13 -4.50 1.99 -19.43
C LYS A 13 -4.46 2.30 -17.95
N ILE A 14 -3.89 1.39 -17.16
CA ILE A 14 -3.92 1.47 -15.70
C ILE A 14 -2.59 2.03 -15.22
N TYR A 15 -2.65 3.10 -14.43
CA TYR A 15 -1.51 3.77 -13.83
C TYR A 15 -1.29 3.30 -12.39
N ARG A 16 -0.24 3.82 -11.77
CA ARG A 16 0.01 3.62 -10.33
C ARG A 16 -1.06 4.28 -9.46
N ASN A 17 -1.77 5.25 -10.01
CA ASN A 17 -2.91 5.92 -9.41
C ASN A 17 -3.85 6.34 -10.53
N GLY A 18 -5.02 5.72 -10.59
CA GLY A 18 -6.00 5.93 -11.63
C GLY A 18 -5.83 5.05 -12.87
N ALA A 19 -6.80 5.12 -13.77
CA ALA A 19 -6.78 4.45 -15.06
C ALA A 19 -7.43 5.32 -16.15
N GLU A 20 -6.94 5.24 -17.37
CA GLU A 20 -7.65 5.74 -18.55
C GLU A 20 -8.49 4.60 -19.13
N THR A 21 -9.79 4.79 -19.21
CA THR A 21 -10.72 3.88 -19.89
C THR A 21 -10.95 4.30 -21.33
N ILE A 22 -10.97 3.32 -22.23
CA ILE A 22 -11.26 3.51 -23.65
C ILE A 22 -12.57 2.79 -23.94
N ARG A 23 -13.62 3.58 -24.20
CA ARG A 23 -14.96 3.08 -24.47
C ARG A 23 -15.31 3.25 -25.93
N ARG A 24 -16.11 2.36 -26.48
CA ARG A 24 -16.65 2.46 -27.83
C ARG A 24 -18.15 2.35 -27.83
N GLY A 25 -18.75 3.14 -28.72
CA GLY A 25 -20.17 3.13 -29.01
C GLY A 25 -20.43 3.33 -30.49
N GLN A 26 -21.66 3.14 -30.90
CA GLN A 26 -22.11 3.34 -32.27
C GLN A 26 -23.28 4.31 -32.29
N ALA A 27 -23.26 5.29 -33.18
CA ALA A 27 -24.30 6.29 -33.34
C ALA A 27 -24.85 6.30 -34.76
N GLU A 28 -26.18 6.40 -34.88
CA GLU A 28 -26.86 6.68 -36.16
C GLU A 28 -26.99 8.17 -36.31
N LEU A 29 -26.31 8.76 -37.31
CA LEU A 29 -26.33 10.19 -37.59
C LEU A 29 -27.14 10.46 -38.83
N LYS A 30 -27.86 11.60 -38.82
CA LYS A 30 -28.50 12.20 -39.97
C LYS A 30 -27.65 13.33 -40.51
N ALA A 31 -27.78 13.65 -41.81
CA ALA A 31 -27.14 14.81 -42.39
C ALA A 31 -27.53 16.07 -41.62
N GLY A 32 -26.53 16.88 -41.24
CA GLY A 32 -26.69 18.10 -40.42
C GLY A 32 -26.47 17.84 -38.93
N VAL A 33 -27.13 18.62 -38.08
CA VAL A 33 -26.94 18.63 -36.63
C VAL A 33 -27.68 17.47 -35.95
N ASN A 34 -26.96 16.72 -35.10
CA ASN A 34 -27.47 15.61 -34.30
C ASN A 34 -27.20 15.89 -32.82
N HIS A 35 -28.20 15.60 -31.97
CA HIS A 35 -28.05 15.64 -30.51
C HIS A 35 -27.97 14.23 -29.96
N LEU A 36 -26.81 13.82 -29.52
CA LEU A 36 -26.57 12.49 -28.98
C LEU A 36 -26.57 12.52 -27.45
N LYS A 37 -27.05 11.45 -26.84
CA LYS A 37 -26.97 11.19 -25.40
C LYS A 37 -26.30 9.86 -25.18
N ILE A 38 -25.16 9.91 -24.52
CA ILE A 38 -24.26 8.75 -24.38
C ILE A 38 -24.14 8.38 -22.90
N ALA A 39 -24.46 7.14 -22.60
CA ALA A 39 -24.33 6.53 -21.28
C ALA A 39 -23.13 5.56 -21.24
N GLY A 40 -22.87 5.03 -20.04
CA GLY A 40 -21.80 4.08 -19.79
C GLY A 40 -20.65 4.66 -18.98
N MET A 41 -20.70 5.93 -18.59
CA MET A 41 -19.75 6.49 -17.63
C MET A 41 -20.02 5.94 -16.23
N THR A 42 -18.97 5.77 -15.44
CA THR A 42 -19.07 5.39 -14.02
C THR A 42 -19.21 6.62 -13.14
N GLN A 43 -19.58 6.45 -11.89
CA GLN A 43 -19.65 7.55 -10.92
C GLN A 43 -18.26 8.16 -10.64
N GLY A 44 -17.19 7.35 -10.78
CA GLY A 44 -15.80 7.77 -10.56
C GLY A 44 -15.13 8.39 -11.78
N THR A 45 -15.85 8.56 -12.91
CA THR A 45 -15.30 9.17 -14.11
C THR A 45 -15.02 10.66 -13.87
N ASP A 46 -13.78 11.08 -14.07
CA ASP A 46 -13.40 12.48 -14.08
C ASP A 46 -13.87 13.13 -15.39
N THR A 47 -14.95 13.90 -15.31
CA THR A 47 -15.60 14.55 -16.47
C THR A 47 -14.70 15.55 -17.19
N ASP A 48 -13.74 16.16 -16.51
CA ASP A 48 -12.81 17.12 -17.11
C ASP A 48 -11.79 16.44 -18.04
N THR A 49 -11.59 15.14 -17.86
CA THR A 49 -10.69 14.33 -18.68
C THR A 49 -11.36 13.69 -19.89
N VAL A 50 -12.69 13.73 -19.97
CA VAL A 50 -13.44 13.09 -21.04
C VAL A 50 -13.08 13.69 -22.41
N ARG A 51 -12.74 12.82 -23.34
CA ARG A 51 -12.44 13.15 -24.75
C ARG A 51 -13.23 12.21 -25.65
N LEU A 52 -13.95 12.78 -26.60
CA LEU A 52 -14.72 12.05 -27.61
C LEU A 52 -14.01 12.13 -28.96
N PHE A 53 -13.97 11.01 -29.65
CA PHE A 53 -13.36 10.88 -30.97
C PHE A 53 -14.38 10.31 -31.94
N PHE A 54 -14.74 11.10 -32.95
CA PHE A 54 -15.61 10.70 -34.05
C PHE A 54 -14.77 10.48 -35.32
N PRO A 55 -15.29 9.72 -36.32
CA PRO A 55 -14.63 9.58 -37.61
C PRO A 55 -14.45 10.91 -38.34
N THR A 56 -13.48 10.92 -39.27
CA THR A 56 -13.21 12.11 -40.11
C THR A 56 -14.48 12.55 -40.84
N GLY A 57 -14.78 13.84 -40.77
CA GLY A 57 -15.97 14.44 -41.39
C GLY A 57 -17.14 14.69 -40.44
N VAL A 58 -17.13 14.09 -39.22
CA VAL A 58 -18.08 14.43 -38.16
C VAL A 58 -17.42 15.45 -37.25
N THR A 59 -18.07 16.58 -37.04
CA THR A 59 -17.56 17.67 -36.19
C THR A 59 -18.41 17.79 -34.93
N MET A 60 -17.75 17.97 -33.78
CA MET A 60 -18.40 18.17 -32.48
C MET A 60 -18.46 19.68 -32.18
N SER A 61 -19.63 20.18 -31.81
CA SER A 61 -19.86 21.61 -31.54
C SER A 61 -20.04 21.91 -30.04
N ASP A 62 -20.72 21.07 -29.29
CA ASP A 62 -20.97 21.27 -27.85
C ASP A 62 -20.93 19.93 -27.10
N ILE A 63 -20.43 19.94 -25.86
CA ILE A 63 -20.43 18.80 -24.94
C ILE A 63 -20.89 19.25 -23.56
N ARG A 64 -21.85 18.52 -22.97
CA ARG A 64 -22.36 18.76 -21.61
C ARG A 64 -22.48 17.46 -20.87
N PHE A 65 -22.20 17.51 -19.58
CA PHE A 65 -22.40 16.39 -18.68
C PHE A 65 -23.70 16.57 -17.91
N LEU A 66 -24.58 15.59 -18.03
CA LEU A 66 -25.87 15.55 -17.35
C LEU A 66 -25.82 14.47 -16.28
N ASN A 67 -26.46 14.70 -15.14
CA ASN A 67 -26.63 13.64 -14.16
C ASN A 67 -27.85 12.80 -14.59
N MET A 68 -27.71 11.47 -14.59
CA MET A 68 -28.78 10.54 -14.94
C MET A 68 -30.01 10.67 -14.04
N LEU A 69 -29.85 11.14 -12.80
CA LEU A 69 -30.93 11.47 -11.86
C LEU A 69 -31.93 12.50 -12.41
N ASN A 70 -31.50 13.41 -13.28
CA ASN A 70 -32.35 14.43 -13.87
C ASN A 70 -33.06 13.94 -15.15
N TYR A 71 -32.80 12.70 -15.56
CA TYR A 71 -33.22 12.17 -16.84
C TYR A 71 -34.47 11.30 -16.74
N ASN A 72 -34.67 10.59 -15.62
CA ASN A 72 -35.84 9.76 -15.37
C ASN A 72 -36.89 10.54 -14.55
N THR A 73 -37.94 11.00 -15.23
CA THR A 73 -39.11 11.63 -14.59
C THR A 73 -40.08 10.60 -13.98
N GLU A 74 -39.82 9.31 -14.17
CA GLU A 74 -40.60 8.22 -13.55
C GLU A 74 -40.02 7.86 -12.17
N GLU A 75 -40.88 7.29 -11.31
CA GLU A 75 -40.49 6.82 -9.97
C GLU A 75 -39.22 5.99 -10.03
N LYS A 76 -38.19 6.44 -9.32
CA LYS A 76 -36.86 5.83 -9.37
C LYS A 76 -36.90 4.39 -8.92
N GLU A 77 -36.24 3.48 -9.63
CA GLU A 77 -36.12 2.07 -9.21
C GLU A 77 -35.51 1.94 -7.81
N SER A 78 -34.57 2.81 -7.45
CA SER A 78 -34.00 2.89 -6.11
C SER A 78 -35.04 3.15 -5.03
N ASP A 79 -36.06 4.00 -5.30
CA ASP A 79 -37.10 4.31 -4.32
C ASP A 79 -38.10 3.14 -4.17
N ARG A 80 -38.37 2.38 -5.23
CA ARG A 80 -39.11 1.11 -5.15
C ARG A 80 -38.41 0.07 -4.31
N ILE A 81 -37.10 -0.11 -4.52
CA ILE A 81 -36.30 -1.06 -3.73
C ILE A 81 -36.25 -0.64 -2.26
N LYS A 82 -36.12 0.65 -1.95
CA LYS A 82 -36.17 1.16 -0.56
C LYS A 82 -37.53 0.87 0.09
N ALA A 83 -38.61 1.06 -0.64
CA ALA A 83 -39.97 0.74 -0.14
C ALA A 83 -40.10 -0.76 0.16
N GLU A 84 -39.58 -1.63 -0.70
CA GLU A 84 -39.56 -3.07 -0.50
C GLU A 84 -38.74 -3.48 0.72
N ILE A 85 -37.56 -2.93 0.90
CA ILE A 85 -36.73 -3.15 2.10
C ILE A 85 -37.46 -2.73 3.37
N ASN A 86 -38.15 -1.57 3.36
CA ASN A 86 -38.90 -1.10 4.50
C ASN A 86 -40.07 -2.02 4.84
N ALA A 87 -40.79 -2.54 3.84
CA ALA A 87 -41.84 -3.51 4.04
C ALA A 87 -41.34 -4.81 4.68
N LEU A 88 -40.17 -5.31 4.24
CA LEU A 88 -39.56 -6.50 4.85
C LEU A 88 -39.08 -6.24 6.29
N LYS A 89 -38.56 -5.06 6.59
CA LYS A 89 -38.16 -4.67 7.95
C LYS A 89 -39.38 -4.63 8.88
N GLN A 90 -40.51 -4.10 8.42
CA GLN A 90 -41.78 -4.14 9.19
C GLN A 90 -42.25 -5.58 9.44
N GLN A 91 -42.11 -6.49 8.46
CA GLN A 91 -42.43 -7.89 8.68
C GLN A 91 -41.55 -8.54 9.75
N ILE A 92 -40.28 -8.21 9.80
CA ILE A 92 -39.37 -8.69 10.85
C ILE A 92 -39.84 -8.19 12.21
N GLU A 93 -40.16 -6.89 12.35
CA GLU A 93 -40.71 -6.35 13.62
C GLU A 93 -41.94 -7.12 14.11
N VAL A 94 -42.88 -7.42 13.21
CA VAL A 94 -44.08 -8.23 13.55
C VAL A 94 -43.68 -9.64 14.01
N LYS A 95 -42.67 -10.25 13.37
CA LYS A 95 -42.17 -11.58 13.77
C LYS A 95 -41.43 -11.55 15.11
N GLU A 96 -40.67 -10.52 15.37
CA GLU A 96 -40.02 -10.34 16.67
C GLU A 96 -41.03 -10.10 17.79
N LEU A 97 -42.09 -9.33 17.53
CA LEU A 97 -43.19 -9.19 18.46
C LEU A 97 -43.91 -10.54 18.71
N GLN A 98 -44.17 -11.33 17.67
CA GLN A 98 -44.69 -12.67 17.82
C GLN A 98 -43.81 -13.56 18.67
N LYS A 99 -42.47 -13.48 18.46
CA LYS A 99 -41.50 -14.23 19.25
C LYS A 99 -41.55 -13.82 20.72
N SER A 100 -41.55 -12.51 21.05
CA SER A 100 -41.63 -12.03 22.42
C SER A 100 -42.93 -12.44 23.10
N LEU A 101 -44.09 -12.38 22.41
CA LEU A 101 -45.34 -12.84 22.93
C LEU A 101 -45.34 -14.34 23.27
N TRP A 102 -44.73 -15.19 22.42
CA TRP A 102 -44.55 -16.61 22.73
C TRP A 102 -43.62 -16.84 23.93
N GLN A 103 -42.58 -16.03 24.11
CA GLN A 103 -41.69 -16.12 25.25
C GLN A 103 -42.32 -15.63 26.56
N GLU A 104 -43.08 -14.54 26.51
CA GLU A 104 -43.77 -13.96 27.69
C GLU A 104 -44.90 -14.84 28.15
N ASN A 105 -45.71 -15.39 27.24
CA ASN A 105 -46.78 -16.31 27.60
C ASN A 105 -46.28 -17.55 28.36
N GLY A 106 -45.03 -17.99 28.12
CA GLY A 106 -44.37 -19.02 28.91
C GLY A 106 -44.22 -18.64 30.38
N SER A 107 -44.18 -17.34 30.72
CA SER A 107 -44.13 -16.86 32.10
C SER A 107 -45.52 -16.71 32.75
N PHE A 108 -46.57 -16.49 31.98
CA PHE A 108 -47.94 -16.44 32.47
C PHE A 108 -48.52 -17.82 32.81
N VAL A 109 -48.11 -18.85 32.05
CA VAL A 109 -48.52 -20.25 32.30
C VAL A 109 -48.09 -20.75 33.68
N SER A 110 -47.11 -20.16 34.31
CA SER A 110 -46.63 -20.53 35.64
C SER A 110 -47.36 -19.80 36.80
N ARG A 111 -48.30 -18.88 36.52
CA ARG A 111 -48.89 -17.99 37.55
C ARG A 111 -50.37 -18.22 37.84
N GLN A 112 -51.09 -19.07 37.10
CA GLN A 112 -52.53 -19.37 37.32
C GLN A 112 -52.72 -20.88 37.48
N GLU A 113 -53.75 -21.31 38.22
CA GLU A 113 -54.20 -22.71 38.33
C GLU A 113 -54.67 -23.24 36.96
N GLN A 114 -53.73 -23.72 36.17
CA GLN A 114 -53.98 -24.34 34.86
C GLN A 114 -53.75 -25.85 34.94
N ASN A 115 -54.44 -26.59 34.06
CA ASN A 115 -54.30 -28.03 33.95
C ASN A 115 -52.85 -28.36 33.49
N LEU A 116 -52.16 -29.26 34.18
CA LEU A 116 -50.80 -29.72 33.87
C LEU A 116 -50.62 -30.15 32.41
N GLN A 117 -51.67 -30.75 31.79
CA GLN A 117 -51.65 -31.16 30.38
C GLN A 117 -51.51 -29.97 29.41
N ASP A 118 -52.15 -28.84 29.73
CA ASP A 118 -52.08 -27.64 28.86
C ASP A 118 -50.70 -27.02 28.92
N ILE A 119 -50.05 -27.02 30.10
CA ILE A 119 -48.70 -26.53 30.32
C ILE A 119 -47.68 -27.39 29.58
N GLU A 120 -47.77 -28.71 29.69
CA GLU A 120 -46.90 -29.66 28.98
C GLU A 120 -47.04 -29.53 27.45
N SER A 121 -48.26 -29.39 26.95
CA SER A 121 -48.54 -29.17 25.53
C SER A 121 -47.95 -27.85 25.01
N TYR A 122 -47.98 -26.78 25.83
CA TYR A 122 -47.37 -25.49 25.47
C TYR A 122 -45.85 -25.59 25.44
N ILE A 123 -45.22 -26.12 26.48
CA ILE A 123 -43.78 -26.29 26.59
C ILE A 123 -43.23 -27.17 25.46
N SER A 124 -43.91 -28.23 25.09
CA SER A 124 -43.49 -29.13 24.02
C SER A 124 -43.51 -28.46 22.63
N LYS A 125 -44.46 -27.55 22.38
CA LYS A 125 -44.61 -26.83 21.08
C LYS A 125 -43.82 -25.54 20.98
N LEU A 126 -43.40 -24.97 22.11
CA LEU A 126 -42.69 -23.67 22.15
C LEU A 126 -41.37 -23.69 21.37
N PRO A 127 -40.47 -24.69 21.53
CA PRO A 127 -39.19 -24.69 20.79
C PRO A 127 -39.39 -24.77 19.27
N GLU A 128 -40.34 -25.58 18.80
CA GLU A 128 -40.66 -25.72 17.39
C GLU A 128 -41.20 -24.40 16.78
N ARG A 129 -42.09 -23.73 17.51
CA ARG A 129 -42.63 -22.42 17.10
C ARG A 129 -41.57 -21.33 17.06
N LEU A 130 -40.69 -21.26 18.07
CA LEU A 130 -39.60 -20.31 18.10
C LEU A 130 -38.57 -20.59 16.99
N ALA A 131 -38.28 -21.86 16.71
CA ALA A 131 -37.39 -22.23 15.62
C ALA A 131 -37.96 -21.82 14.25
N ALA A 132 -39.27 -22.03 14.03
CA ALA A 132 -39.97 -21.58 12.81
C ALA A 132 -39.88 -20.05 12.63
N ILE A 133 -40.18 -19.28 13.69
CA ILE A 133 -40.10 -17.81 13.65
C ILE A 133 -38.65 -17.36 13.37
N HIS A 134 -37.64 -17.98 13.98
CA HIS A 134 -36.24 -17.68 13.71
C HIS A 134 -35.84 -17.93 12.25
N GLN A 135 -36.32 -19.05 11.65
CA GLN A 135 -36.08 -19.35 10.24
C GLN A 135 -36.74 -18.31 9.32
N GLU A 136 -37.96 -17.88 9.63
CA GLU A 136 -38.66 -16.85 8.87
C GLU A 136 -37.92 -15.50 8.94
N ILE A 137 -37.46 -15.09 10.14
CA ILE A 137 -36.66 -13.87 10.31
C ILE A 137 -35.36 -13.96 9.52
N ALA A 138 -34.65 -15.08 9.60
CA ALA A 138 -33.38 -15.27 8.86
C ALA A 138 -33.59 -15.22 7.33
N ALA A 139 -34.71 -15.77 6.83
CA ALA A 139 -35.06 -15.67 5.41
C ALA A 139 -35.32 -14.22 4.98
N LEU A 140 -36.10 -13.46 5.77
CA LEU A 140 -36.34 -12.03 5.49
C LEU A 140 -35.07 -11.20 5.56
N GLN A 141 -34.17 -11.46 6.51
CA GLN A 141 -32.87 -10.80 6.61
C GLN A 141 -32.00 -11.06 5.38
N LYS A 142 -32.00 -12.29 4.88
CA LYS A 142 -31.27 -12.65 3.64
C LYS A 142 -31.83 -11.90 2.42
N ASP A 143 -33.18 -11.77 2.33
CA ASP A 143 -33.77 -10.99 1.24
C ASP A 143 -33.47 -9.51 1.34
N ILE A 144 -33.45 -8.93 2.55
CA ILE A 144 -33.01 -7.54 2.77
C ILE A 144 -31.59 -7.35 2.31
N THR A 145 -30.65 -8.23 2.70
CA THR A 145 -29.24 -8.13 2.28
C THR A 145 -29.10 -8.16 0.76
N ARG A 146 -29.87 -9.02 0.08
CA ARG A 146 -29.89 -9.08 -1.39
C ARG A 146 -30.41 -7.78 -2.00
N LEU A 147 -31.49 -7.22 -1.45
CA LEU A 147 -32.07 -5.97 -1.93
C LEU A 147 -31.17 -4.76 -1.62
N GLU A 148 -30.49 -4.72 -0.47
CA GLU A 148 -29.53 -3.67 -0.14
C GLU A 148 -28.34 -3.66 -1.11
N LYS A 149 -27.84 -4.84 -1.50
CA LYS A 149 -26.84 -4.94 -2.57
C LYS A 149 -27.39 -4.39 -3.90
N LYS A 150 -28.58 -4.84 -4.31
CA LYS A 150 -29.23 -4.34 -5.53
C LYS A 150 -29.48 -2.82 -5.47
N LEU A 151 -29.87 -2.28 -4.32
CA LEU A 151 -30.06 -0.84 -4.12
C LEU A 151 -28.75 -0.07 -4.35
N ASN A 152 -27.63 -0.53 -3.78
CA ASN A 152 -26.34 0.10 -3.97
C ASN A 152 -25.95 0.14 -5.46
N ASP A 153 -26.12 -0.97 -6.17
CA ASP A 153 -25.82 -1.04 -7.60
C ASP A 153 -26.73 -0.10 -8.42
N THR A 154 -28.03 -0.05 -8.09
CA THR A 154 -28.99 0.83 -8.75
C THR A 154 -28.68 2.31 -8.50
N VAL A 155 -28.38 2.70 -7.26
CA VAL A 155 -28.01 4.09 -6.92
C VAL A 155 -26.70 4.50 -7.63
N ARG A 156 -25.73 3.60 -7.72
CA ARG A 156 -24.49 3.85 -8.50
C ARG A 156 -24.83 4.14 -9.96
N THR A 157 -25.65 3.33 -10.59
CA THR A 157 -26.05 3.51 -11.99
C THR A 157 -26.85 4.80 -12.20
N GLU A 158 -27.79 5.12 -11.30
CA GLU A 158 -28.59 6.33 -11.37
C GLU A 158 -27.77 7.62 -11.17
N SER A 159 -26.62 7.58 -10.49
CA SER A 159 -25.72 8.71 -10.26
C SER A 159 -24.62 8.86 -11.31
N CYS A 160 -24.54 7.97 -12.30
CA CYS A 160 -23.53 8.06 -13.35
C CYS A 160 -23.78 9.25 -14.29
N PRO A 161 -22.72 9.94 -14.77
CA PRO A 161 -22.87 11.01 -15.72
C PRO A 161 -23.31 10.49 -17.11
N VAL A 162 -24.12 11.29 -17.80
CA VAL A 162 -24.52 11.09 -19.20
C VAL A 162 -23.93 12.21 -20.01
N ILE A 163 -23.27 11.88 -21.12
CA ILE A 163 -22.72 12.87 -22.04
C ILE A 163 -23.81 13.28 -23.01
N SER A 164 -24.15 14.58 -23.05
CA SER A 164 -24.94 15.20 -24.09
C SER A 164 -24.01 15.91 -25.05
N VAL A 165 -23.97 15.48 -26.30
CA VAL A 165 -23.08 16.05 -27.31
C VAL A 165 -23.84 16.41 -28.55
N GLU A 166 -23.50 17.59 -29.14
CA GLU A 166 -23.99 18.02 -30.44
C GLU A 166 -22.91 17.76 -31.49
N VAL A 167 -23.26 17.02 -32.53
CA VAL A 167 -22.38 16.67 -33.64
C VAL A 167 -23.03 17.02 -34.97
N GLU A 168 -22.22 17.48 -35.91
CA GLU A 168 -22.66 17.74 -37.28
C GLU A 168 -22.06 16.70 -38.23
N ALA A 169 -22.93 16.03 -39.00
CA ALA A 169 -22.57 14.99 -39.94
C ALA A 169 -22.84 15.45 -41.40
N PRO A 170 -21.95 15.19 -42.35
CA PRO A 170 -22.12 15.59 -43.74
C PRO A 170 -23.19 14.80 -44.50
N ALA A 171 -23.53 13.61 -44.06
CA ALA A 171 -24.53 12.73 -44.64
C ALA A 171 -25.08 11.74 -43.57
N ASP A 172 -26.17 11.07 -43.91
CA ASP A 172 -26.69 9.98 -43.10
C ASP A 172 -25.65 8.84 -42.99
N ALA A 173 -25.27 8.46 -41.78
CA ALA A 173 -24.25 7.46 -41.53
C ALA A 173 -24.44 6.78 -40.18
N VAL A 174 -24.02 5.52 -40.10
CA VAL A 174 -23.77 4.85 -38.82
C VAL A 174 -22.27 4.96 -38.56
N CYS A 175 -21.88 5.53 -37.45
CA CYS A 175 -20.47 5.70 -37.13
C CYS A 175 -20.12 5.13 -35.75
N ASP A 176 -18.96 4.53 -35.68
CA ASP A 176 -18.35 4.17 -34.40
C ASP A 176 -17.64 5.41 -33.83
N PHE A 177 -17.72 5.57 -32.52
CA PHE A 177 -17.00 6.60 -31.81
C PHE A 177 -16.27 6.04 -30.58
N GLU A 178 -15.24 6.75 -30.15
CA GLU A 178 -14.43 6.37 -29.00
C GLU A 178 -14.50 7.47 -27.92
N ILE A 179 -14.57 7.04 -26.68
CA ILE A 179 -14.49 7.93 -25.50
C ILE A 179 -13.29 7.50 -24.68
N ARG A 180 -12.48 8.46 -24.29
CA ARG A 180 -11.43 8.28 -23.28
C ARG A 180 -11.74 9.11 -22.07
N SER A 181 -11.58 8.54 -20.90
CA SER A 181 -11.80 9.19 -19.62
C SER A 181 -10.91 8.62 -18.54
N HIS A 182 -10.60 9.42 -17.54
CA HIS A 182 -9.85 8.98 -16.38
C HIS A 182 -10.78 8.51 -15.27
N GLU A 183 -10.36 7.45 -14.57
CA GLU A 183 -11.05 6.82 -13.44
C GLU A 183 -10.09 6.76 -12.26
N ASP A 184 -10.44 7.42 -11.14
CA ASP A 184 -9.58 7.44 -9.94
C ASP A 184 -9.63 6.14 -9.14
N SER A 185 -10.69 5.32 -9.35
CA SER A 185 -10.96 4.12 -8.56
C SER A 185 -10.26 2.85 -9.08
N ALA A 186 -9.19 3.01 -9.84
CA ALA A 186 -8.40 1.90 -10.35
C ALA A 186 -6.90 2.20 -10.24
N LEU A 187 -6.10 1.17 -9.97
CA LEU A 187 -4.64 1.28 -9.90
C LEU A 187 -3.99 -0.09 -10.09
N TRP A 188 -2.69 -0.11 -10.35
CA TRP A 188 -1.93 -1.33 -10.27
C TRP A 188 -0.70 -1.18 -9.36
N GLN A 189 -0.27 -2.31 -8.78
CA GLN A 189 0.90 -2.39 -7.92
C GLN A 189 1.80 -3.54 -8.36
N PRO A 190 3.13 -3.36 -8.44
CA PRO A 190 4.04 -4.44 -8.69
C PRO A 190 4.12 -5.36 -7.48
N VAL A 191 4.16 -6.64 -7.73
CA VAL A 191 4.45 -7.70 -6.76
C VAL A 191 5.62 -8.48 -7.31
N TYR A 192 6.70 -8.58 -6.51
CA TYR A 192 7.91 -9.27 -6.89
C TYR A 192 7.98 -10.62 -6.19
N GLU A 193 8.47 -11.61 -6.91
CA GLU A 193 8.88 -12.90 -6.34
C GLU A 193 10.36 -13.10 -6.64
N ILE A 194 11.15 -13.38 -5.62
CA ILE A 194 12.58 -13.55 -5.71
C ILE A 194 12.93 -14.97 -5.33
N HIS A 195 13.56 -15.70 -6.25
CA HIS A 195 13.99 -17.08 -6.05
C HIS A 195 15.51 -17.17 -6.18
N THR A 196 16.16 -17.80 -5.21
CA THR A 196 17.60 -18.01 -5.23
C THR A 196 18.02 -19.21 -4.38
N ASP A 197 19.15 -19.81 -4.73
CA ASP A 197 19.88 -20.79 -3.89
C ASP A 197 21.05 -20.15 -3.10
N ALA A 198 21.26 -18.84 -3.27
CA ALA A 198 22.39 -18.07 -2.75
C ALA A 198 23.77 -18.49 -3.28
N GLU A 199 23.83 -19.13 -4.44
CA GLU A 199 25.09 -19.55 -5.10
C GLU A 199 25.15 -19.14 -6.56
N GLY A 200 24.02 -19.08 -7.25
CA GLY A 200 23.87 -18.73 -8.66
C GLY A 200 23.20 -17.38 -8.92
N PRO A 201 22.70 -17.14 -10.12
CA PRO A 201 21.90 -15.96 -10.42
C PRO A 201 20.61 -15.95 -9.61
N LEU A 202 20.12 -14.76 -9.31
CA LEU A 202 18.85 -14.54 -8.64
C LEU A 202 17.76 -14.42 -9.68
N THR A 203 16.73 -15.26 -9.61
CA THR A 203 15.55 -15.15 -10.47
C THR A 203 14.53 -14.22 -9.84
N MET A 204 14.17 -13.16 -10.55
CA MET A 204 13.13 -12.21 -10.14
C MET A 204 11.94 -12.30 -11.10
N ARG A 205 10.76 -12.62 -10.58
CA ARG A 205 9.49 -12.56 -11.30
C ARG A 205 8.76 -11.30 -10.90
N VAL A 206 8.28 -10.56 -11.90
CA VAL A 206 7.48 -9.34 -11.71
C VAL A 206 6.05 -9.62 -12.10
N ARG A 207 5.13 -9.36 -11.18
CA ARG A 207 3.69 -9.49 -11.37
C ARG A 207 3.00 -8.16 -11.08
N ALA A 208 1.85 -7.95 -11.65
CA ALA A 208 0.98 -6.83 -11.35
C ALA A 208 -0.24 -7.29 -10.56
N ARG A 209 -0.52 -6.62 -9.47
CA ARG A 209 -1.83 -6.68 -8.81
C ARG A 209 -2.65 -5.49 -9.28
N ILE A 210 -3.71 -5.76 -10.03
CA ILE A 210 -4.63 -4.76 -10.58
C ILE A 210 -5.82 -4.68 -9.64
N LEU A 211 -6.12 -3.49 -9.15
CA LEU A 211 -7.25 -3.19 -8.29
C LEU A 211 -8.15 -2.21 -9.03
N GLN A 212 -9.45 -2.50 -9.11
CA GLN A 212 -10.42 -1.56 -9.65
C GLN A 212 -11.74 -1.67 -8.89
N ASN A 213 -12.33 -0.54 -8.59
CA ASN A 213 -13.63 -0.42 -7.91
C ASN A 213 -14.46 0.69 -8.58
N THR A 214 -14.50 0.68 -9.92
CA THR A 214 -15.22 1.67 -10.70
C THR A 214 -16.74 1.46 -10.66
N GLY A 215 -17.18 0.27 -10.26
CA GLY A 215 -18.58 -0.16 -10.29
C GLY A 215 -18.98 -0.83 -11.60
N GLU A 216 -18.06 -0.96 -12.57
CA GLU A 216 -18.25 -1.64 -13.83
C GLU A 216 -17.20 -2.73 -14.01
N GLU A 217 -17.62 -3.93 -14.36
CA GLU A 217 -16.72 -5.01 -14.76
C GLU A 217 -16.09 -4.69 -16.14
N TRP A 218 -14.77 -4.79 -16.24
CA TRP A 218 -14.07 -4.65 -17.52
C TRP A 218 -13.98 -6.02 -18.21
N ASP A 219 -14.97 -6.34 -19.03
CA ASP A 219 -15.06 -7.65 -19.69
C ASP A 219 -14.32 -7.65 -21.03
N LYS A 220 -13.35 -8.59 -21.18
CA LYS A 220 -12.57 -8.82 -22.40
C LYS A 220 -11.95 -7.54 -22.98
N VAL A 221 -11.32 -6.75 -22.12
CA VAL A 221 -10.65 -5.50 -22.49
C VAL A 221 -9.16 -5.70 -22.79
N ASN A 222 -8.60 -4.85 -23.65
CA ASN A 222 -7.15 -4.74 -23.79
C ASN A 222 -6.60 -3.97 -22.57
N VAL A 223 -5.55 -4.48 -21.96
CA VAL A 223 -4.98 -3.92 -20.73
C VAL A 223 -3.53 -3.53 -20.94
N SER A 224 -3.21 -2.28 -20.66
CA SER A 224 -1.85 -1.76 -20.54
C SER A 224 -1.62 -1.23 -19.11
N LEU A 225 -0.44 -1.51 -18.56
CA LEU A 225 -0.03 -1.04 -17.24
C LEU A 225 1.13 -0.05 -17.39
N LEU A 226 0.98 1.15 -16.82
CA LEU A 226 1.95 2.22 -16.98
C LEU A 226 2.60 2.56 -15.64
N THR A 227 3.93 2.75 -15.65
CA THR A 227 4.69 3.11 -14.44
C THR A 227 4.56 4.58 -14.06
N GLY A 228 4.17 5.43 -15.00
CA GLY A 228 3.95 6.85 -14.79
C GLY A 228 2.73 7.16 -13.93
N ASN A 229 2.64 8.42 -13.51
CA ASN A 229 1.46 8.95 -12.83
C ASN A 229 0.97 10.19 -13.58
N PRO A 230 -0.12 10.11 -14.35
CA PRO A 230 -0.61 11.23 -15.17
C PRO A 230 -1.19 12.38 -14.34
N THR A 231 -1.61 12.11 -13.10
CA THR A 231 -2.18 13.10 -12.19
C THR A 231 -1.13 13.92 -11.44
N SER A 232 0.14 13.49 -11.46
CA SER A 232 1.25 14.29 -10.92
C SER A 232 1.64 15.43 -11.88
N GLY A 233 0.69 16.29 -12.22
CA GLY A 233 0.91 17.48 -13.03
C GLY A 233 2.07 18.32 -12.48
N GLY A 234 3.22 18.32 -13.17
CA GLY A 234 4.43 18.93 -12.68
C GLY A 234 4.46 20.44 -12.95
N VAL A 235 4.44 21.23 -11.90
CA VAL A 235 5.02 22.57 -11.99
C VAL A 235 6.53 22.40 -11.87
N MET A 236 7.26 22.70 -12.94
CA MET A 236 8.73 22.64 -12.92
C MET A 236 9.28 23.51 -11.78
N PRO A 237 10.10 22.95 -10.86
CA PRO A 237 10.61 23.72 -9.74
C PRO A 237 11.54 24.84 -10.27
N VAL A 238 11.34 26.04 -9.76
CA VAL A 238 12.20 27.20 -10.07
C VAL A 238 13.09 27.48 -8.87
N ILE A 239 14.39 27.47 -9.07
CA ILE A 239 15.37 27.86 -8.05
C ILE A 239 15.20 29.34 -7.75
N ARG A 240 14.83 29.68 -6.52
CA ARG A 240 14.75 31.06 -6.04
C ARG A 240 16.02 31.41 -5.27
N PRO A 241 16.51 32.67 -5.35
CA PRO A 241 17.68 33.07 -4.58
C PRO A 241 17.39 33.00 -3.07
N VAL A 242 18.36 32.45 -2.32
CA VAL A 242 18.34 32.42 -0.85
C VAL A 242 19.13 33.62 -0.34
N TYR A 243 18.44 34.54 0.36
CA TYR A 243 19.10 35.70 0.98
C TYR A 243 19.44 35.38 2.43
N LEU A 244 20.73 35.51 2.76
CA LEU A 244 21.20 35.38 4.13
C LEU A 244 21.06 36.73 4.84
N SER A 245 20.39 36.76 5.98
CA SER A 245 20.30 37.93 6.85
C SER A 245 20.80 37.59 8.26
N ILE A 246 21.48 38.53 8.90
CA ILE A 246 21.90 38.40 10.29
C ILE A 246 20.66 38.64 11.17
N ARG A 247 20.25 37.63 11.91
CA ARG A 247 19.22 37.75 12.93
C ARG A 247 19.89 38.15 14.25
N THR A 248 19.78 39.38 14.64
CA THR A 248 20.10 39.80 16.01
C THR A 248 19.08 39.16 16.95
N SER A 249 19.54 38.29 17.84
CA SER A 249 18.70 37.71 18.87
C SER A 249 18.36 38.78 19.89
N GLU A 250 17.14 39.33 19.82
CA GLU A 250 16.59 40.07 20.96
C GLU A 250 16.34 39.09 22.10
N PRO A 251 16.71 39.44 23.36
CA PRO A 251 16.46 38.58 24.50
C PRO A 251 14.94 38.47 24.73
N VAL A 252 14.39 37.27 24.56
CA VAL A 252 12.98 36.95 24.87
C VAL A 252 12.81 37.04 26.38
N ILE A 253 12.22 38.12 26.86
CA ILE A 253 11.73 38.24 28.23
C ILE A 253 10.54 37.28 28.38
N ARG A 254 10.76 36.13 29.00
CA ARG A 254 9.68 35.18 29.34
C ARG A 254 8.87 35.75 30.50
N ALA A 255 7.68 36.27 30.21
CA ALA A 255 6.66 36.50 31.20
C ALA A 255 6.19 35.17 31.79
N LYS A 256 6.33 34.98 33.09
CA LYS A 256 5.78 33.84 33.82
C LYS A 256 4.26 33.98 33.87
N GLY A 257 3.55 33.30 33.00
CA GLY A 257 2.11 33.10 33.09
C GLY A 257 1.81 31.71 33.64
N ASN A 258 1.23 31.65 34.84
CA ASN A 258 0.64 30.45 35.42
C ASN A 258 -0.55 30.02 34.56
N MET A 259 -0.49 28.85 33.92
CA MET A 259 -1.68 28.17 33.42
C MET A 259 -1.81 26.80 34.08
N ALA A 260 -2.94 26.66 34.76
CA ALA A 260 -3.38 25.42 35.37
C ALA A 260 -3.64 24.34 34.32
N MET A 261 -3.07 23.18 34.52
CA MET A 261 -3.29 21.98 33.71
C MET A 261 -4.64 21.32 34.03
N GLY A 262 -5.57 21.38 33.10
CA GLY A 262 -6.70 20.44 33.06
C GLY A 262 -6.28 19.13 32.39
N ARG A 263 -6.23 18.05 33.14
CA ARG A 263 -6.04 16.68 32.61
C ARG A 263 -7.35 16.22 31.98
N MET A 264 -7.36 16.01 30.67
CA MET A 264 -8.32 15.11 30.02
C MET A 264 -7.60 13.80 29.64
N ALA A 265 -8.05 12.73 30.28
CA ALA A 265 -7.66 11.38 29.96
C ALA A 265 -8.47 10.93 28.73
N MET A 266 -7.80 10.65 27.63
CA MET A 266 -8.39 9.87 26.53
C MET A 266 -8.01 8.41 26.69
N ALA A 267 -9.03 7.57 26.79
CA ALA A 267 -8.92 6.12 26.81
C ALA A 267 -8.49 5.61 25.43
N ALA A 268 -7.42 4.85 25.37
CA ALA A 268 -7.01 4.10 24.21
C ALA A 268 -7.81 2.80 24.14
N ALA A 269 -8.49 2.56 23.03
CA ALA A 269 -9.05 1.26 22.68
C ALA A 269 -7.98 0.39 22.00
N PRO A 270 -7.88 -0.90 22.32
CA PRO A 270 -6.94 -1.78 21.65
C PRO A 270 -7.50 -2.22 20.30
N MET A 271 -6.75 -2.00 19.22
CA MET A 271 -6.98 -2.65 17.94
C MET A 271 -6.46 -4.08 18.02
N MET A 272 -7.37 -5.01 17.88
CA MET A 272 -7.04 -6.41 17.59
C MET A 272 -6.60 -6.52 16.13
N ALA A 273 -5.41 -7.06 15.92
CA ALA A 273 -4.93 -7.51 14.62
C ALA A 273 -5.37 -8.97 14.45
N ASP A 274 -6.27 -9.22 13.51
CA ASP A 274 -6.53 -10.57 13.00
C ASP A 274 -5.50 -10.90 11.93
N GLU A 275 -4.59 -11.79 12.29
CA GLU A 275 -3.66 -12.48 11.40
C GLU A 275 -4.32 -13.79 10.96
N GLU A 276 -5.05 -13.78 9.86
CA GLU A 276 -5.39 -15.03 9.16
C GLU A 276 -4.40 -15.28 8.01
N ALA A 277 -3.45 -16.14 8.28
CA ALA A 277 -2.58 -16.72 7.28
C ALA A 277 -3.36 -17.77 6.48
N MET A 278 -3.77 -17.46 5.26
CA MET A 278 -4.18 -18.47 4.29
C MET A 278 -2.96 -19.01 3.55
N ALA A 279 -2.54 -20.20 3.95
CA ALA A 279 -1.65 -21.04 3.16
C ALA A 279 -2.48 -21.76 2.09
N ASP A 280 -2.45 -21.24 0.86
CA ASP A 280 -3.01 -21.92 -0.30
C ASP A 280 -1.89 -22.65 -1.04
N THR A 281 -1.87 -23.97 -0.91
CA THR A 281 -0.97 -24.88 -1.63
C THR A 281 -1.51 -25.04 -3.06
N ALA A 282 -1.17 -24.13 -3.95
CA ALA A 282 -1.45 -24.27 -5.36
C ALA A 282 -0.39 -25.16 -6.02
N GLN A 283 -0.83 -26.33 -6.52
CA GLN A 283 -0.09 -27.18 -7.44
C GLN A 283 0.45 -26.38 -8.62
N MET A 284 1.77 -26.30 -8.75
CA MET A 284 2.45 -25.71 -9.90
C MET A 284 2.20 -26.57 -11.15
N SER A 285 1.20 -26.23 -11.92
CA SER A 285 1.15 -26.58 -13.33
C SER A 285 1.99 -25.54 -14.10
N ARG A 286 3.05 -26.01 -14.75
CA ARG A 286 3.86 -25.24 -15.70
C ARG A 286 2.98 -24.91 -16.91
N LEU A 287 2.27 -23.79 -16.88
CA LEU A 287 1.77 -23.14 -18.08
C LEU A 287 2.88 -22.20 -18.56
N GLU A 288 3.25 -22.32 -19.82
CA GLU A 288 4.01 -21.29 -20.53
C GLU A 288 3.19 -20.00 -20.46
N THR A 289 3.56 -19.11 -19.56
CA THR A 289 2.94 -17.81 -19.42
C THR A 289 3.48 -16.91 -20.51
N ALA A 290 2.62 -16.45 -21.40
CA ALA A 290 2.99 -15.42 -22.36
C ALA A 290 3.35 -14.15 -21.59
N GLU A 291 4.61 -13.71 -21.73
CA GLU A 291 5.11 -12.49 -21.10
C GLU A 291 4.46 -11.25 -21.71
N ALA A 292 4.36 -10.17 -20.94
CA ALA A 292 3.86 -8.89 -21.41
C ALA A 292 4.85 -8.26 -22.39
N GLU A 293 4.36 -7.64 -23.46
CA GLU A 293 5.19 -6.79 -24.33
C GLU A 293 5.54 -5.51 -23.57
N VAL A 294 6.83 -5.16 -23.56
CA VAL A 294 7.33 -3.96 -22.87
C VAL A 294 7.71 -2.91 -23.89
N SER A 295 7.07 -1.75 -23.80
CA SER A 295 7.47 -0.55 -24.53
C SER A 295 7.99 0.49 -23.52
N THR A 296 9.21 0.97 -23.73
CA THR A 296 9.79 2.04 -22.92
C THR A 296 9.82 3.32 -23.72
N GLU A 297 8.96 4.27 -23.37
CA GLU A 297 9.04 5.63 -23.86
C GLU A 297 9.92 6.47 -22.91
N GLU A 298 10.37 7.65 -23.33
CA GLU A 298 11.38 8.45 -22.61
C GLU A 298 11.05 8.72 -21.13
N THR A 299 9.79 8.68 -20.73
CA THR A 299 9.35 9.04 -19.37
C THR A 299 8.61 7.94 -18.62
N MET A 300 8.16 6.87 -19.27
CA MET A 300 7.43 5.79 -18.61
C MET A 300 7.52 4.46 -19.36
N THR A 301 7.39 3.38 -18.61
CA THR A 301 7.32 2.02 -19.16
C THR A 301 5.86 1.59 -19.25
N GLU A 302 5.45 1.08 -20.40
CA GLU A 302 4.14 0.47 -20.65
C GLU A 302 4.30 -1.05 -20.79
N TYR A 303 3.56 -1.81 -20.00
CA TYR A 303 3.43 -3.26 -20.09
C TYR A 303 2.10 -3.59 -20.75
N ILE A 304 2.11 -4.11 -21.95
CA ILE A 304 0.92 -4.53 -22.70
C ILE A 304 0.64 -5.99 -22.37
N LEU A 305 -0.47 -6.27 -21.69
CA LEU A 305 -0.83 -7.63 -21.34
C LEU A 305 -1.32 -8.40 -22.57
N PRO A 306 -0.90 -9.66 -22.74
CA PRO A 306 -1.28 -10.46 -23.90
C PRO A 306 -2.75 -10.84 -23.89
N GLY A 307 -3.43 -10.68 -25.03
CA GLY A 307 -4.85 -10.95 -25.22
C GLY A 307 -5.76 -10.04 -24.41
N THR A 308 -7.04 -10.33 -24.42
CA THR A 308 -8.03 -9.59 -23.62
C THR A 308 -8.15 -10.16 -22.23
N LYS A 309 -8.43 -9.31 -21.24
CA LYS A 309 -8.61 -9.69 -19.84
C LYS A 309 -9.98 -9.25 -19.34
N THR A 310 -10.56 -10.05 -18.44
CA THR A 310 -11.73 -9.64 -17.67
C THR A 310 -11.27 -9.29 -16.27
N ILE A 311 -11.57 -8.05 -15.84
CA ILE A 311 -11.17 -7.51 -14.53
C ILE A 311 -12.45 -7.12 -13.78
N PRO A 312 -12.82 -7.86 -12.72
CA PRO A 312 -14.00 -7.56 -11.93
C PRO A 312 -13.82 -6.25 -11.16
N SER A 313 -14.95 -5.57 -10.89
CA SER A 313 -14.97 -4.41 -10.00
C SER A 313 -15.12 -4.87 -8.56
N ASP A 314 -13.99 -5.14 -7.90
CA ASP A 314 -13.93 -5.60 -6.52
C ASP A 314 -12.66 -5.11 -5.80
N SER A 315 -12.53 -5.46 -4.52
CA SER A 315 -11.37 -5.12 -3.70
C SER A 315 -10.29 -6.21 -3.64
N GLU A 316 -10.54 -7.40 -4.22
CA GLU A 316 -9.62 -8.55 -4.12
C GLU A 316 -8.42 -8.37 -5.05
N GLY A 317 -8.67 -7.86 -6.24
CA GLY A 317 -7.68 -7.56 -7.26
C GLY A 317 -7.32 -8.76 -8.14
N THR A 318 -6.94 -8.45 -9.38
CA THR A 318 -6.55 -9.42 -10.41
C THR A 318 -5.03 -9.46 -10.53
N MET A 319 -4.43 -10.66 -10.54
CA MET A 319 -2.99 -10.84 -10.74
C MET A 319 -2.69 -11.07 -12.23
N ALA A 320 -1.64 -10.40 -12.71
CA ALA A 320 -1.10 -10.60 -14.06
C ALA A 320 0.42 -10.77 -14.00
N ASP A 321 0.95 -11.74 -14.74
CA ASP A 321 2.40 -11.89 -14.88
C ASP A 321 2.91 -10.87 -15.91
N LEU A 322 4.04 -10.22 -15.60
CA LEU A 322 4.66 -9.21 -16.46
C LEU A 322 5.93 -9.76 -17.11
N GLN A 323 6.96 -10.00 -16.28
CA GLN A 323 8.28 -10.42 -16.76
C GLN A 323 9.00 -11.28 -15.73
N GLN A 324 10.00 -12.03 -16.20
CA GLN A 324 10.95 -12.76 -15.37
C GLN A 324 12.37 -12.42 -15.81
N PHE A 325 13.28 -12.27 -14.84
CA PHE A 325 14.68 -11.93 -15.07
C PHE A 325 15.58 -12.83 -14.26
N ASP A 326 16.74 -13.17 -14.83
CA ASP A 326 17.84 -13.79 -14.10
C ASP A 326 18.94 -12.75 -13.93
N LEU A 327 19.19 -12.34 -12.69
CA LEU A 327 20.11 -11.28 -12.35
C LEU A 327 21.38 -11.85 -11.72
N PRO A 328 22.57 -11.51 -12.23
CA PRO A 328 23.82 -11.81 -11.55
C PRO A 328 23.83 -11.18 -10.17
N ALA A 329 24.12 -11.94 -9.12
CA ALA A 329 24.08 -11.48 -7.75
C ALA A 329 25.29 -11.94 -6.95
N GLU A 330 25.79 -11.06 -6.08
CA GLU A 330 26.75 -11.41 -5.05
C GLU A 330 26.04 -11.59 -3.71
N TYR A 331 26.29 -12.71 -3.03
CA TYR A 331 25.65 -13.02 -1.77
C TYR A 331 26.53 -12.67 -0.59
N VAL A 332 26.04 -11.83 0.29
CA VAL A 332 26.77 -11.31 1.43
C VAL A 332 25.99 -11.52 2.72
N ILE A 333 26.66 -12.09 3.73
CA ILE A 333 26.12 -12.11 5.09
C ILE A 333 26.54 -10.80 5.76
N SER A 334 25.55 -10.00 6.17
CA SER A 334 25.76 -8.71 6.81
C SER A 334 25.29 -8.73 8.26
N ALA A 335 26.02 -8.06 9.14
CA ALA A 335 25.72 -8.00 10.55
C ALA A 335 25.97 -6.60 11.11
N VAL A 336 25.02 -6.04 11.86
CA VAL A 336 25.13 -4.74 12.54
C VAL A 336 24.81 -4.93 14.04
N PRO A 337 25.74 -5.51 14.82
CA PRO A 337 25.46 -5.92 16.21
C PRO A 337 25.07 -4.79 17.16
N LYS A 338 25.32 -3.54 16.78
CA LYS A 338 24.87 -2.35 17.51
C LYS A 338 23.36 -2.13 17.40
N MET A 339 22.76 -2.54 16.27
CA MET A 339 21.33 -2.34 15.97
C MET A 339 20.52 -3.59 16.23
N ASP A 340 21.02 -4.75 15.79
CA ASP A 340 20.38 -6.05 15.94
C ASP A 340 21.46 -7.12 16.08
N VAL A 341 21.24 -8.09 16.96
CA VAL A 341 22.16 -9.23 17.17
C VAL A 341 21.94 -10.38 16.18
N LYS A 342 21.30 -10.10 15.06
CA LYS A 342 21.02 -11.04 13.98
C LYS A 342 21.89 -10.74 12.76
N ALA A 343 22.32 -11.80 12.08
CA ALA A 343 22.93 -11.69 10.77
C ALA A 343 21.89 -11.80 9.67
N TRP A 344 22.10 -11.09 8.57
CA TRP A 344 21.18 -11.03 7.44
C TRP A 344 21.89 -11.45 6.17
N LEU A 345 21.29 -12.37 5.43
CA LEU A 345 21.70 -12.70 4.08
C LEU A 345 21.12 -11.66 3.13
N LYS A 346 21.94 -11.11 2.25
CA LYS A 346 21.50 -10.21 1.18
C LYS A 346 22.13 -10.60 -0.15
N ALA A 347 21.42 -10.36 -1.23
CA ALA A 347 21.97 -10.36 -2.58
C ALA A 347 22.25 -8.92 -3.00
N THR A 348 23.44 -8.69 -3.55
CA THR A 348 23.83 -7.41 -4.15
C THR A 348 23.83 -7.58 -5.66
N VAL A 349 23.00 -6.82 -6.36
CA VAL A 349 22.90 -6.79 -7.83
C VAL A 349 23.36 -5.44 -8.37
N LYS A 350 23.87 -5.40 -9.60
CA LYS A 350 24.22 -4.13 -10.24
C LYS A 350 22.95 -3.43 -10.71
N THR A 351 22.87 -2.13 -10.47
CA THR A 351 21.69 -1.34 -10.83
C THR A 351 21.47 -1.29 -12.33
N VAL A 352 22.56 -1.34 -13.13
CA VAL A 352 22.50 -1.36 -14.60
C VAL A 352 21.84 -2.63 -15.15
N ASP A 353 21.86 -3.72 -14.42
CA ASP A 353 21.25 -5.00 -14.80
C ASP A 353 19.76 -5.09 -14.43
N LEU A 354 19.26 -4.10 -13.66
CA LEU A 354 17.86 -4.05 -13.26
C LEU A 354 16.99 -3.48 -14.39
N PRO A 355 15.83 -4.09 -14.63
CA PRO A 355 14.84 -3.47 -15.51
C PRO A 355 14.26 -2.19 -14.90
N ALA A 356 13.42 -1.48 -15.65
CA ALA A 356 12.67 -0.35 -15.13
C ALA A 356 11.74 -0.83 -14.00
N MET A 357 12.22 -0.70 -12.77
CA MET A 357 11.50 -1.16 -11.58
C MET A 357 10.84 0.00 -10.85
N VAL A 358 9.67 -0.27 -10.33
CA VAL A 358 8.96 0.63 -9.41
C VAL A 358 8.91 0.02 -8.02
N ARG A 359 8.80 0.85 -7.01
CA ARG A 359 8.71 0.39 -5.63
C ARG A 359 7.57 -0.60 -5.42
N GLY A 360 7.84 -1.73 -4.77
CA GLY A 360 6.86 -2.78 -4.49
C GLY A 360 7.35 -3.80 -3.47
N ASN A 361 6.43 -4.64 -3.01
CA ASN A 361 6.74 -5.73 -2.09
C ASN A 361 7.23 -6.95 -2.86
N ALA A 362 8.18 -7.68 -2.27
CA ALA A 362 8.72 -8.93 -2.80
C ALA A 362 8.53 -10.07 -1.80
N ALA A 363 8.06 -11.21 -2.29
CA ALA A 363 8.17 -12.47 -1.57
C ALA A 363 9.52 -13.12 -1.93
N VAL A 364 10.30 -13.49 -0.92
CA VAL A 364 11.63 -14.08 -1.09
C VAL A 364 11.60 -15.56 -0.81
N TYR A 365 12.11 -16.36 -1.75
CA TYR A 365 12.24 -17.81 -1.63
C TYR A 365 13.72 -18.20 -1.70
N LEU A 366 14.24 -18.81 -0.64
CA LEU A 366 15.59 -19.34 -0.56
C LEU A 366 15.53 -20.86 -0.62
N ASN A 367 16.20 -21.47 -1.61
CA ASN A 367 16.12 -22.91 -1.87
C ASN A 367 14.67 -23.45 -2.00
N GLY A 368 13.78 -22.66 -2.60
CA GLY A 368 12.36 -23.00 -2.76
C GLY A 368 11.49 -22.86 -1.52
N ILE A 369 12.05 -22.38 -0.40
CA ILE A 369 11.34 -22.16 0.86
C ILE A 369 11.11 -20.67 1.03
N PHE A 370 9.90 -20.28 1.43
CA PHE A 370 9.59 -18.88 1.73
C PHE A 370 10.45 -18.39 2.91
N ALA A 371 11.29 -17.40 2.65
CA ALA A 371 12.22 -16.83 3.62
C ALA A 371 11.72 -15.52 4.25
N GLY A 372 10.71 -14.89 3.65
CA GLY A 372 10.12 -13.64 4.16
C GLY A 372 9.77 -12.65 3.07
N ASN A 373 9.39 -11.45 3.48
CA ASN A 373 9.06 -10.35 2.58
C ASN A 373 10.18 -9.30 2.59
N ALA A 374 10.44 -8.73 1.42
CA ALA A 374 11.36 -7.62 1.23
C ALA A 374 10.67 -6.45 0.53
N LEU A 375 11.15 -5.25 0.74
CA LEU A 375 10.72 -4.07 -0.01
C LEU A 375 11.73 -3.79 -1.12
N ILE A 376 11.29 -3.87 -2.35
CA ILE A 376 12.08 -3.46 -3.51
C ILE A 376 11.85 -1.98 -3.75
N ASN A 377 12.92 -1.20 -3.67
CA ASN A 377 12.92 0.23 -3.92
C ASN A 377 14.32 0.65 -4.41
N PRO A 378 14.65 0.33 -5.67
CA PRO A 378 15.98 0.58 -6.20
C PRO A 378 16.22 2.08 -6.33
N ASP A 379 17.38 2.50 -5.82
CA ASP A 379 17.93 3.83 -6.05
C ASP A 379 18.87 3.75 -7.27
N MET A 380 18.34 4.14 -8.43
CA MET A 380 19.07 4.07 -9.71
C MET A 380 20.28 5.02 -9.78
N THR A 381 20.49 5.87 -8.78
CA THR A 381 21.70 6.71 -8.68
C THR A 381 22.89 5.96 -8.11
N LYS A 382 22.68 4.77 -7.53
CA LYS A 382 23.73 3.91 -6.98
C LYS A 382 24.15 2.86 -8.00
N GLU A 383 25.40 2.41 -7.91
CA GLU A 383 25.94 1.35 -8.77
C GLU A 383 25.38 -0.03 -8.45
N THR A 384 24.99 -0.25 -7.19
CA THR A 384 24.49 -1.53 -6.71
C THR A 384 23.24 -1.36 -5.87
N PHE A 385 22.41 -2.39 -5.88
CA PHE A 385 21.20 -2.49 -5.09
C PHE A 385 21.22 -3.77 -4.24
N ASP A 386 20.94 -3.61 -2.94
CA ASP A 386 20.90 -4.72 -1.98
C ASP A 386 19.48 -5.25 -1.80
N ILE A 387 19.30 -6.53 -2.00
CA ILE A 387 18.03 -7.25 -1.80
C ILE A 387 18.16 -8.10 -0.54
N PRO A 388 17.41 -7.81 0.55
CA PRO A 388 17.43 -8.65 1.74
C PRO A 388 16.75 -10.00 1.45
N LEU A 389 17.45 -11.09 1.77
CA LEU A 389 16.97 -12.46 1.54
C LEU A 389 16.48 -13.16 2.80
N GLY A 390 16.61 -12.51 3.97
CA GLY A 390 16.18 -13.07 5.24
C GLY A 390 17.30 -13.16 6.28
N GLN A 391 16.96 -13.70 7.43
CA GLN A 391 17.89 -13.88 8.55
C GLN A 391 18.77 -15.11 8.34
N GLU A 392 20.06 -14.99 8.67
CA GLU A 392 21.02 -16.09 8.66
C GLU A 392 21.22 -16.60 10.10
N GLU A 393 20.35 -17.50 10.51
CA GLU A 393 20.32 -18.01 11.89
C GLU A 393 21.57 -18.81 12.29
N ALA A 394 22.27 -19.34 11.31
CA ALA A 394 23.52 -20.08 11.56
C ALA A 394 24.72 -19.18 11.89
N VAL A 395 24.58 -17.87 11.81
CA VAL A 395 25.57 -16.90 12.25
C VAL A 395 25.11 -16.24 13.54
N GLN A 396 25.76 -16.61 14.65
CA GLN A 396 25.44 -16.06 15.96
C GLN A 396 26.28 -14.83 16.25
N LEU A 397 25.64 -13.78 16.74
CA LEU A 397 26.26 -12.50 17.04
C LEU A 397 26.07 -12.14 18.51
N ARG A 398 27.11 -11.53 19.10
CA ARG A 398 27.02 -10.97 20.45
C ARG A 398 27.84 -9.68 20.50
N ARG A 399 27.26 -8.61 21.02
CA ARG A 399 27.93 -7.34 21.33
C ARG A 399 27.87 -7.10 22.83
N THR A 400 29.04 -6.96 23.47
CA THR A 400 29.13 -6.81 24.92
C THR A 400 29.89 -5.51 25.23
N GLU A 401 29.32 -4.64 26.06
CA GLU A 401 30.03 -3.49 26.60
C GLU A 401 31.00 -4.00 27.68
N LYS A 402 32.30 -3.75 27.49
CA LYS A 402 33.35 -4.14 28.43
C LYS A 402 33.76 -2.97 29.32
N LEU A 403 33.70 -1.76 28.81
CA LEU A 403 34.09 -0.57 29.55
C LEU A 403 33.25 0.64 29.13
N LYS A 404 32.75 1.35 30.12
CA LYS A 404 32.25 2.73 29.99
C LYS A 404 32.67 3.50 31.22
N LYS A 405 33.74 4.28 31.10
CA LYS A 405 34.34 5.00 32.23
C LYS A 405 34.50 6.49 31.91
N THR A 406 33.84 7.31 32.68
CA THR A 406 34.01 8.77 32.61
C THR A 406 35.04 9.24 33.61
N SER A 407 35.96 10.11 33.18
CA SER A 407 36.96 10.76 33.99
C SER A 407 37.02 12.26 33.71
N GLU A 408 37.47 13.04 34.68
CA GLU A 408 37.65 14.48 34.56
C GLU A 408 39.11 14.84 34.69
N ALA A 409 39.64 15.54 33.71
CA ALA A 409 41.02 16.08 33.74
C ALA A 409 40.98 17.50 34.28
N MET A 410 41.35 17.68 35.56
CA MET A 410 41.32 19.00 36.24
C MET A 410 42.18 20.04 35.53
N LEU A 411 43.35 19.65 35.00
CA LEU A 411 44.31 20.57 34.35
C LEU A 411 43.87 21.00 32.94
N LYS A 412 43.00 20.25 32.26
CA LYS A 412 42.60 20.53 30.87
C LYS A 412 41.16 21.02 30.75
N ASN A 413 40.45 21.19 31.85
CA ASN A 413 39.00 21.52 31.87
C ASN A 413 38.15 20.65 30.91
N GLN A 414 38.54 19.38 30.80
CA GLN A 414 37.88 18.40 29.91
C GLN A 414 37.28 17.24 30.70
N ARG A 415 36.17 16.75 30.18
CA ARG A 415 35.56 15.48 30.59
C ARG A 415 35.79 14.47 29.48
N THR A 416 36.14 13.25 29.85
CA THR A 416 36.48 12.19 28.90
C THR A 416 35.74 10.93 29.28
N THR A 417 35.16 10.24 28.29
CA THR A 417 34.57 8.92 28.49
C THR A 417 35.24 7.92 27.54
N ASP A 418 35.75 6.85 28.13
CA ASP A 418 36.32 5.71 27.43
C ASP A 418 35.25 4.65 27.24
N TYR A 419 35.07 4.14 26.04
CA TYR A 419 34.16 3.07 25.67
C TYR A 419 34.97 1.90 25.11
N ALA A 420 34.60 0.68 25.52
CA ALA A 420 35.13 -0.54 24.93
C ALA A 420 34.02 -1.60 24.76
N TYR A 421 33.98 -2.20 23.59
CA TYR A 421 33.03 -3.23 23.21
C TYR A 421 33.75 -4.45 22.63
N GLU A 422 33.19 -5.61 22.88
CA GLU A 422 33.59 -6.87 22.30
C GLU A 422 32.45 -7.40 21.43
N LEU A 423 32.76 -7.68 20.15
CA LEU A 423 31.85 -8.24 19.18
C LEU A 423 32.31 -9.68 18.91
N MET A 424 31.46 -10.65 19.21
CA MET A 424 31.72 -12.07 18.99
C MET A 424 30.84 -12.55 17.84
N ILE A 425 31.43 -13.20 16.85
CA ILE A 425 30.77 -13.71 15.66
C ILE A 425 31.10 -15.19 15.54
N THR A 426 30.10 -16.05 15.52
CA THR A 426 30.24 -17.51 15.45
C THR A 426 29.59 -18.04 14.19
N ASN A 427 30.33 -18.81 13.41
CA ASN A 427 29.82 -19.56 12.27
C ASN A 427 29.34 -20.94 12.74
N SER A 428 28.04 -21.19 12.75
CA SER A 428 27.49 -22.50 13.10
C SER A 428 27.27 -23.43 11.89
N LYS A 429 27.63 -22.97 10.67
CA LYS A 429 27.54 -23.79 9.44
C LYS A 429 28.67 -24.83 9.36
N ALA A 430 28.47 -25.81 8.47
CA ALA A 430 29.49 -26.80 8.12
C ALA A 430 30.43 -26.33 7.00
N LYS A 431 30.22 -25.11 6.45
CA LYS A 431 31.04 -24.51 5.41
C LYS A 431 31.66 -23.19 5.89
N GLU A 432 32.75 -22.80 5.27
CA GLU A 432 33.37 -21.49 5.46
C GLU A 432 32.42 -20.40 4.96
N ILE A 433 32.36 -19.28 5.66
CA ILE A 433 31.55 -18.12 5.30
C ILE A 433 32.34 -16.82 5.45
N THR A 434 31.96 -15.83 4.65
CA THR A 434 32.42 -14.45 4.85
C THR A 434 31.28 -13.60 5.38
N VAL A 435 31.55 -12.88 6.48
CA VAL A 435 30.57 -11.99 7.12
C VAL A 435 31.09 -10.57 7.09
N THR A 436 30.27 -9.64 6.61
CA THR A 436 30.51 -8.20 6.71
C THR A 436 29.88 -7.68 7.99
N VAL A 437 30.72 -7.32 8.96
CA VAL A 437 30.29 -6.76 10.25
C VAL A 437 30.43 -5.26 10.23
N GLN A 438 29.42 -4.54 10.68
CA GLN A 438 29.43 -3.08 10.74
C GLN A 438 29.11 -2.58 12.16
N ASP A 439 29.85 -1.58 12.61
CA ASP A 439 29.58 -0.76 13.79
C ASP A 439 29.92 0.69 13.48
N ARG A 440 29.77 1.61 14.40
CA ARG A 440 30.13 3.01 14.17
C ARG A 440 30.79 3.66 15.38
N LEU A 441 31.70 4.57 15.11
CA LEU A 441 32.14 5.61 16.03
C LEU A 441 31.15 6.78 16.01
N PRO A 442 30.88 7.46 17.13
CA PRO A 442 30.17 8.73 17.08
C PRO A 442 30.99 9.76 16.30
N VAL A 443 30.30 10.64 15.58
CA VAL A 443 30.94 11.79 14.89
C VAL A 443 30.36 13.08 15.46
N SER A 444 31.17 14.14 15.49
CA SER A 444 30.75 15.45 15.96
C SER A 444 31.04 16.54 14.94
N ARG A 445 30.10 17.46 14.78
CA ARG A 445 30.25 18.71 14.03
C ARG A 445 30.83 19.84 14.90
N ASP A 446 30.77 19.70 16.24
CA ASP A 446 31.37 20.63 17.19
C ASP A 446 32.83 20.28 17.40
N LYS A 447 33.71 21.15 17.01
CA LYS A 447 35.20 20.99 17.13
C LYS A 447 35.70 20.83 18.57
N THR A 448 34.88 21.17 19.57
CA THR A 448 35.21 21.01 20.98
C THR A 448 34.94 19.58 21.50
N ILE A 449 34.25 18.75 20.71
CA ILE A 449 34.02 17.34 21.01
C ILE A 449 34.95 16.52 20.11
N VAL A 450 35.88 15.82 20.74
CA VAL A 450 36.87 15.00 20.04
C VAL A 450 36.57 13.54 20.25
N VAL A 451 36.47 12.77 19.17
CA VAL A 451 36.33 11.32 19.17
C VAL A 451 37.59 10.68 18.64
N GLU A 452 38.26 9.90 19.50
CA GLU A 452 39.54 9.22 19.17
C GLU A 452 39.31 7.71 19.14
N PRO A 453 39.55 7.03 17.99
CA PRO A 453 39.56 5.57 17.96
C PRO A 453 40.79 5.07 18.76
N VAL A 454 40.58 4.15 19.69
CA VAL A 454 41.65 3.55 20.49
C VAL A 454 41.99 2.15 19.95
N ARG A 455 40.96 1.40 19.57
CA ARG A 455 41.13 0.06 18.98
C ARG A 455 39.95 -0.23 18.05
N THR A 456 40.25 -0.57 16.79
CA THR A 456 39.21 -0.88 15.77
C THR A 456 39.48 -2.22 15.08
N ASP A 457 40.42 -3.02 15.57
CA ASP A 457 40.83 -4.32 15.00
C ASP A 457 40.88 -4.34 13.47
N LYS A 458 41.54 -3.29 12.88
CA LYS A 458 41.72 -3.08 11.44
C LYS A 458 40.42 -2.93 10.62
N ALA A 459 39.37 -2.38 11.22
CA ALA A 459 38.17 -1.99 10.44
C ALA A 459 38.55 -0.98 9.35
N GLU A 460 37.91 -1.13 8.19
CA GLU A 460 37.82 -0.05 7.23
C GLU A 460 36.94 1.05 7.83
N GLN A 461 37.41 2.29 7.86
CA GLN A 461 36.75 3.42 8.50
C GLN A 461 36.33 4.46 7.48
N ASP A 462 35.07 4.81 7.45
CA ASP A 462 34.56 6.01 6.79
C ASP A 462 34.55 7.15 7.82
N ALA A 463 35.44 8.14 7.59
CA ALA A 463 35.64 9.24 8.51
C ALA A 463 34.45 10.22 8.57
N ASP A 464 33.65 10.33 7.51
CA ASP A 464 32.56 11.31 7.39
C ASP A 464 31.36 10.92 8.27
N ASN A 465 31.07 9.64 8.34
CA ASN A 465 29.92 9.12 9.09
C ASN A 465 30.31 8.23 10.28
N GLY A 466 31.63 7.95 10.45
CA GLY A 466 32.14 7.12 11.53
C GLY A 466 31.88 5.62 11.36
N LEU A 467 31.46 5.17 10.19
CA LEU A 467 31.18 3.76 9.91
C LEU A 467 32.46 2.93 9.97
N LEU A 468 32.41 1.81 10.67
CA LEU A 468 33.44 0.80 10.73
C LEU A 468 32.95 -0.46 10.05
N THR A 469 33.72 -1.02 9.12
CA THR A 469 33.40 -2.24 8.39
C THR A 469 34.53 -3.26 8.51
N TRP A 470 34.19 -4.47 8.93
CA TRP A 470 35.11 -5.62 8.93
C TRP A 470 34.55 -6.67 7.95
N LYS A 471 35.38 -7.13 7.03
CA LYS A 471 35.13 -8.35 6.25
C LYS A 471 35.88 -9.50 6.90
N ILE A 472 35.17 -10.46 7.47
CA ILE A 472 35.78 -11.58 8.20
C ILE A 472 35.36 -12.90 7.58
N THR A 473 36.34 -13.76 7.33
CA THR A 473 36.12 -15.14 6.93
C THR A 473 36.22 -16.02 8.16
N LEU A 474 35.25 -16.93 8.31
CA LEU A 474 35.11 -17.84 9.43
C LEU A 474 35.04 -19.27 8.90
N ALA A 475 35.95 -20.12 9.36
CA ALA A 475 35.89 -21.55 9.11
C ALA A 475 34.63 -22.19 9.74
N PRO A 476 34.27 -23.42 9.37
CA PRO A 476 33.19 -24.15 10.03
C PRO A 476 33.36 -24.18 11.55
N LYS A 477 32.29 -23.81 12.29
CA LYS A 477 32.25 -23.78 13.76
C LYS A 477 33.24 -22.80 14.43
N GLU A 478 33.87 -21.91 13.68
CA GLU A 478 34.78 -20.91 14.22
C GLU A 478 34.03 -19.75 14.89
N THR A 479 34.62 -19.27 15.97
CA THR A 479 34.23 -18.03 16.64
C THR A 479 35.35 -17.00 16.54
N LYS A 480 35.05 -15.80 16.08
CA LYS A 480 35.99 -14.68 16.02
C LYS A 480 35.52 -13.54 16.88
N THR A 481 36.47 -12.91 17.57
CA THR A 481 36.20 -11.77 18.44
C THR A 481 36.86 -10.52 17.86
N LEU A 482 36.06 -9.45 17.71
CA LEU A 482 36.57 -8.12 17.33
C LEU A 482 36.43 -7.19 18.55
N ASN A 483 37.39 -6.30 18.71
CA ASN A 483 37.39 -5.32 19.79
C ASN A 483 37.25 -3.92 19.21
N LEU A 484 36.30 -3.18 19.72
CA LEU A 484 36.10 -1.76 19.41
C LEU A 484 36.28 -0.95 20.68
N ALA A 485 37.23 -0.02 20.67
CA ALA A 485 37.40 0.92 21.76
C ALA A 485 37.62 2.33 21.21
N TYR A 486 36.99 3.31 21.84
CA TYR A 486 37.16 4.71 21.48
C TYR A 486 36.99 5.62 22.71
N ARG A 487 37.49 6.82 22.57
CA ARG A 487 37.45 7.87 23.59
C ARG A 487 36.68 9.06 23.06
N VAL A 488 35.79 9.63 23.88
CA VAL A 488 35.11 10.89 23.61
C VAL A 488 35.53 11.92 24.65
N SER A 489 36.04 13.06 24.21
CA SER A 489 36.46 14.17 25.08
C SER A 489 35.68 15.44 24.74
N TRP A 490 35.26 16.19 25.77
CA TRP A 490 34.52 17.44 25.61
C TRP A 490 34.77 18.39 26.81
N PRO A 491 34.46 19.71 26.69
CA PRO A 491 34.57 20.66 27.79
C PRO A 491 33.73 20.26 29.00
N LYS A 492 34.31 20.41 30.22
CA LYS A 492 33.68 19.98 31.48
C LYS A 492 32.34 20.69 31.77
N ASP A 493 32.21 21.93 31.33
CA ASP A 493 31.07 22.81 31.53
C ASP A 493 29.90 22.51 30.58
N LYS A 494 30.13 21.60 29.60
CA LYS A 494 29.12 21.19 28.61
C LYS A 494 28.61 19.76 28.86
N MET A 495 27.37 19.53 28.49
CA MET A 495 26.79 18.18 28.42
C MET A 495 26.71 17.76 26.95
N ILE A 496 27.13 16.53 26.66
CA ILE A 496 26.95 15.94 25.33
C ILE A 496 25.64 15.15 25.30
N GLN A 497 24.93 15.22 24.18
CA GLN A 497 23.76 14.42 23.92
C GLN A 497 23.99 13.63 22.61
N GLU A 498 23.78 12.33 22.67
CA GLU A 498 23.74 11.53 21.43
C GLU A 498 22.41 11.81 20.74
N THR A 499 22.48 12.51 19.61
CA THR A 499 21.34 12.60 18.69
C THR A 499 21.59 11.59 17.58
N SER A 500 20.72 10.60 17.43
CA SER A 500 20.75 9.74 16.25
C SER A 500 20.52 10.61 15.01
N GLY A 501 21.53 10.71 14.16
CA GLY A 501 21.44 11.47 12.92
C GLY A 501 20.33 10.92 12.04
N GLY A 502 19.27 11.71 11.86
CA GLY A 502 18.08 11.37 11.12
C GLY A 502 17.16 10.42 11.89
N SER A 503 16.05 10.92 12.40
CA SER A 503 14.92 10.03 12.72
C SER A 503 14.55 9.29 11.43
N ASN A 504 14.68 7.97 11.42
CA ASN A 504 14.12 7.14 10.34
C ASN A 504 12.60 7.19 10.45
N ARG A 505 12.04 8.34 10.08
CA ARG A 505 10.60 8.54 10.03
C ARG A 505 10.14 8.12 8.65
N PHE A 506 9.13 7.28 8.61
CA PHE A 506 8.56 6.79 7.36
C PHE A 506 7.13 7.28 7.26
N CYS A 507 6.72 7.65 6.06
CA CYS A 507 5.35 8.02 5.79
C CYS A 507 4.42 6.84 6.11
N PRO A 508 3.36 7.02 6.92
CA PRO A 508 2.43 5.94 7.23
C PRO A 508 1.64 5.45 6.02
N ASN A 509 1.51 6.29 4.99
CA ASN A 509 0.76 5.95 3.79
C ASN A 509 1.60 5.21 2.74
N CYS A 510 2.80 5.72 2.40
CA CYS A 510 3.62 5.13 1.33
C CYS A 510 4.93 4.52 1.81
N GLY A 511 5.25 4.60 3.13
CA GLY A 511 6.49 4.11 3.71
C GLY A 511 7.75 4.83 3.20
N ALA A 512 7.66 5.93 2.46
CA ALA A 512 8.80 6.72 2.06
C ALA A 512 9.46 7.37 3.27
N ARG A 513 10.79 7.56 3.21
CA ARG A 513 11.54 8.23 4.28
C ARG A 513 11.16 9.71 4.30
N VAL A 514 10.68 10.17 5.44
CA VAL A 514 10.28 11.58 5.65
C VAL A 514 11.28 12.23 6.58
N TYR A 515 12.04 13.19 6.05
CA TYR A 515 12.98 14.01 6.82
C TYR A 515 12.18 15.17 7.39
N ASP A 516 12.01 15.34 8.65
CA ASP A 516 11.40 16.50 9.38
C ASP A 516 10.45 17.41 8.55
N LEU A 517 9.82 16.85 7.51
CA LEU A 517 8.87 17.53 6.62
C LEU A 517 7.45 17.27 7.11
N LYS A 518 6.60 18.29 7.08
CA LYS A 518 5.17 18.14 7.42
C LYS A 518 4.37 17.33 6.41
N PHE A 519 4.92 17.13 5.21
CA PHE A 519 4.30 16.37 4.14
C PHE A 519 5.32 15.40 3.55
N CYS A 520 4.87 14.21 3.21
CA CYS A 520 5.69 13.22 2.54
C CYS A 520 6.05 13.70 1.12
N PRO A 521 7.36 13.72 0.75
CA PRO A 521 7.77 14.17 -0.58
C PRO A 521 7.33 13.21 -1.70
N GLU A 522 7.01 11.95 -1.37
CA GLU A 522 6.66 10.93 -2.36
C GLU A 522 5.15 10.84 -2.64
N CYS A 523 4.31 11.07 -1.64
CA CYS A 523 2.86 10.91 -1.81
C CYS A 523 2.02 12.09 -1.31
N GLY A 524 2.65 13.17 -0.84
CA GLY A 524 1.96 14.35 -0.34
C GLY A 524 1.19 14.18 0.97
N THR A 525 1.19 12.98 1.56
CA THR A 525 0.48 12.72 2.83
C THR A 525 1.04 13.60 3.95
N GLN A 526 0.18 14.26 4.70
CA GLN A 526 0.57 14.98 5.90
C GLN A 526 1.11 14.00 6.94
N VAL A 527 2.27 14.30 7.48
CA VAL A 527 2.97 13.46 8.46
C VAL A 527 3.07 14.27 9.75
N ASP A 528 2.24 13.91 10.73
CA ASP A 528 2.27 14.50 12.06
C ASP A 528 3.33 13.76 12.91
N PHE A 529 4.27 14.54 13.49
CA PHE A 529 5.36 14.01 14.31
C PHE A 529 5.30 14.57 15.73
#